data_46b97f0f8fb342a02d3255f4a3c62fef
#
_entry.id   46b97f0f8fb342a02d3255f4a3c62fef
#
_cell.length_a   1.000
_cell.length_b   1.000
_cell.length_c   1.000
_cell.angle_alpha   90.00
_cell.angle_beta   90.00
_cell.angle_gamma   90.00
#
_symmetry.space_group_name_H-M   'P 1'
#
loop_
_entity.id
_entity.type
_entity.pdbx_description
1 polymer ?
#
loop_
_entity_poly.entity_id
_entity_poly.type
_entity_poly.pdbx_seq_one_letter_code
_entity_poly.pdbx_strand_id
1 'polypeptide(L)'
;MSRAPEPHAPESEDPDDILIASDNLNSRYPWRDPAKQVPYGRVLLIAAKLKWSPAAVVSRLGALGYADIQRSDGPLPAVVEPDDVPLITGVDRRFGAHPVDVDTTVSLRQIIESAALADCAPAEAARRMTALGYQVGTGARPLPETANSRDVVLIRKDRRGGWFEWGDEVATGHVLEVAQELSCSPRFAAERLIALGLRLPYTPEPGDERLLNYADTPGGGWIGRWGSAPVAHILTVARETGRSHADLLARLRELGTQPPDGNVPDTPEADDFVILSENLDGRAPWLPKNTVVGLQVRHILRAARVTGRSPASIAGRLTALGHWLHDNANLPATADEADIALLDTVTRSYLDDVHLENVLRSASLTGRSPADVAARLTALGYRLPDEVEYPEIRGALTAR
;
A
#
# COMPACT_ATOMS: atom_id res chain seq x y z
N MET A 1 27.77 -18.22 -42.44
CA MET A 1 26.29 -18.18 -42.44
C MET A 1 25.86 -17.08 -43.39
N SER A 2 25.24 -17.41 -44.50
CA SER A 2 24.71 -16.42 -45.46
C SER A 2 23.55 -15.71 -44.82
N ARG A 3 23.60 -14.38 -44.73
CA ARG A 3 22.50 -13.55 -44.21
C ARG A 3 21.33 -13.72 -45.21
N ALA A 4 20.15 -14.06 -44.73
CA ALA A 4 18.96 -14.08 -45.56
C ALA A 4 18.81 -12.71 -46.24
N PRO A 5 18.40 -12.66 -47.53
CA PRO A 5 18.19 -11.37 -48.21
C PRO A 5 17.17 -10.54 -47.41
N GLU A 6 17.43 -9.25 -47.27
CA GLU A 6 16.50 -8.35 -46.62
C GLU A 6 15.23 -8.22 -47.48
N PRO A 7 14.03 -8.19 -46.85
CA PRO A 7 12.79 -8.03 -47.62
C PRO A 7 12.81 -6.69 -48.37
N HIS A 8 12.46 -6.74 -49.65
CA HIS A 8 12.39 -5.58 -50.51
C HIS A 8 11.04 -4.86 -50.39
N ALA A 9 10.99 -3.59 -50.78
CA ALA A 9 9.73 -2.89 -50.96
C ALA A 9 8.80 -3.66 -51.91
N PRO A 10 7.47 -3.66 -51.68
CA PRO A 10 6.54 -4.33 -52.57
C PRO A 10 6.62 -3.73 -53.99
N GLU A 11 6.50 -4.56 -55.01
CA GLU A 11 6.44 -4.13 -56.42
C GLU A 11 5.04 -3.56 -56.76
N SER A 12 4.49 -2.71 -55.91
CA SER A 12 3.17 -2.10 -56.04
C SER A 12 3.28 -0.59 -55.93
N GLU A 13 2.61 0.11 -56.84
CA GLU A 13 2.47 1.57 -56.78
C GLU A 13 1.28 2.00 -55.94
N ASP A 14 0.45 1.05 -55.47
CA ASP A 14 -0.69 1.34 -54.60
C ASP A 14 -0.23 1.73 -53.19
N PRO A 15 -0.55 2.93 -52.73
CA PRO A 15 -0.17 3.39 -51.38
C PRO A 15 -0.66 2.45 -50.27
N ASP A 16 -1.81 1.80 -50.44
CA ASP A 16 -2.37 0.89 -49.44
C ASP A 16 -1.53 -0.40 -49.36
N ASP A 17 -1.05 -0.91 -50.48
CA ASP A 17 -0.14 -2.07 -50.52
C ASP A 17 1.18 -1.79 -49.85
N ILE A 18 1.74 -0.60 -50.09
CA ILE A 18 2.99 -0.16 -49.46
C ILE A 18 2.79 -0.08 -47.95
N LEU A 19 1.64 0.39 -47.50
CA LEU A 19 1.30 0.46 -46.06
C LEU A 19 1.14 -0.94 -45.45
N ILE A 20 0.45 -1.86 -46.17
CA ILE A 20 0.23 -3.26 -45.77
C ILE A 20 1.56 -3.99 -45.61
N ALA A 21 2.49 -3.79 -46.55
CA ALA A 21 3.80 -4.42 -46.57
C ALA A 21 4.79 -3.88 -45.52
N SER A 22 4.55 -2.69 -44.99
CA SER A 22 5.42 -2.07 -43.95
C SER A 22 5.15 -2.66 -42.59
N ASP A 23 6.18 -3.08 -41.87
CA ASP A 23 6.03 -3.64 -40.48
C ASP A 23 5.40 -2.66 -39.48
N ASN A 24 5.59 -1.37 -39.68
CA ASN A 24 5.09 -0.33 -38.77
C ASN A 24 3.80 0.33 -39.25
N LEU A 25 3.18 -0.14 -40.32
CA LEU A 25 1.98 0.47 -40.92
C LEU A 25 2.15 1.98 -41.20
N ASN A 26 3.34 2.40 -41.64
CA ASN A 26 3.68 3.80 -41.90
C ASN A 26 4.20 4.05 -43.35
N SER A 27 4.05 3.06 -44.21
CA SER A 27 4.51 3.10 -45.61
C SER A 27 6.02 3.26 -45.77
N ARG A 28 6.81 2.82 -44.78
CA ARG A 28 8.27 2.91 -44.77
C ARG A 28 8.91 1.61 -44.29
N TYR A 29 10.17 1.40 -44.68
CA TYR A 29 11.00 0.33 -44.12
C TYR A 29 10.97 0.33 -42.58
N PRO A 30 11.03 -0.82 -41.89
CA PRO A 30 11.23 -2.16 -42.43
C PRO A 30 10.02 -2.76 -43.17
N TRP A 31 10.32 -3.53 -44.23
CA TRP A 31 9.31 -4.28 -44.97
C TRP A 31 9.11 -5.64 -44.37
N ARG A 32 7.86 -6.09 -44.37
CA ARG A 32 7.54 -7.41 -43.87
C ARG A 32 7.97 -8.49 -44.83
N ASP A 33 8.59 -9.53 -44.33
CA ASP A 33 8.94 -10.73 -45.05
C ASP A 33 7.67 -11.53 -45.37
N PRO A 34 7.31 -11.73 -46.65
CA PRO A 34 6.15 -12.51 -47.05
C PRO A 34 6.18 -13.98 -46.57
N ALA A 35 7.37 -14.54 -46.29
CA ALA A 35 7.52 -15.89 -45.79
C ALA A 35 7.19 -16.02 -44.28
N LYS A 36 7.06 -14.90 -43.57
CA LYS A 36 6.70 -14.90 -42.15
C LYS A 36 5.20 -14.80 -41.94
N GLN A 37 4.72 -15.49 -40.92
CA GLN A 37 3.33 -15.40 -40.52
C GLN A 37 2.89 -13.96 -40.24
N VAL A 38 1.76 -13.57 -40.78
CA VAL A 38 1.09 -12.31 -40.47
C VAL A 38 0.22 -12.51 -39.26
N PRO A 39 0.53 -11.85 -38.09
CA PRO A 39 -0.28 -11.99 -36.91
C PRO A 39 -1.72 -11.49 -37.11
N TYR A 40 -2.69 -12.15 -36.49
CA TYR A 40 -4.10 -11.80 -36.61
C TYR A 40 -4.39 -10.35 -36.21
N GLY A 41 -3.84 -9.89 -35.09
CA GLY A 41 -3.99 -8.52 -34.66
C GLY A 41 -3.50 -7.48 -35.68
N ARG A 42 -2.50 -7.84 -36.50
CA ARG A 42 -2.04 -6.98 -37.58
C ARG A 42 -3.08 -6.85 -38.70
N VAL A 43 -3.78 -7.93 -39.04
CA VAL A 43 -4.90 -7.87 -40.00
C VAL A 43 -5.95 -6.87 -39.54
N LEU A 44 -6.31 -6.93 -38.25
CA LEU A 44 -7.27 -6.00 -37.67
C LEU A 44 -6.77 -4.56 -37.67
N LEU A 45 -5.49 -4.32 -37.35
CA LEU A 45 -4.91 -2.98 -37.38
C LEU A 45 -4.87 -2.37 -38.79
N ILE A 46 -4.55 -3.18 -39.80
CA ILE A 46 -4.62 -2.76 -41.22
C ILE A 46 -6.07 -2.41 -41.56
N ALA A 47 -7.02 -3.28 -41.20
CA ALA A 47 -8.45 -3.05 -41.43
C ALA A 47 -8.95 -1.75 -40.83
N ALA A 48 -8.62 -1.49 -39.57
CA ALA A 48 -8.95 -0.22 -38.87
C ALA A 48 -8.36 1.00 -39.58
N LYS A 49 -7.07 0.91 -39.98
CA LYS A 49 -6.35 2.03 -40.59
C LYS A 49 -6.83 2.38 -42.00
N LEU A 50 -7.10 1.36 -42.82
CA LEU A 50 -7.58 1.52 -44.19
C LEU A 50 -9.11 1.64 -44.28
N LYS A 51 -9.83 1.42 -43.16
CA LYS A 51 -11.31 1.30 -43.15
C LYS A 51 -11.83 0.20 -44.06
N TRP A 52 -11.07 -0.89 -44.16
CA TRP A 52 -11.43 -2.07 -44.89
C TRP A 52 -12.03 -3.14 -44.00
N SER A 53 -12.78 -4.08 -44.55
CA SER A 53 -13.13 -5.27 -43.80
C SER A 53 -11.89 -6.16 -43.59
N PRO A 54 -11.75 -6.85 -42.44
CA PRO A 54 -10.66 -7.81 -42.24
C PRO A 54 -10.57 -8.87 -43.33
N ALA A 55 -11.71 -9.31 -43.89
CA ALA A 55 -11.75 -10.23 -45.01
C ALA A 55 -11.10 -9.66 -46.27
N ALA A 56 -11.31 -8.38 -46.59
CA ALA A 56 -10.67 -7.70 -47.70
C ALA A 56 -9.15 -7.59 -47.48
N VAL A 57 -8.71 -7.30 -46.26
CA VAL A 57 -7.29 -7.28 -45.90
C VAL A 57 -6.64 -8.65 -46.10
N VAL A 58 -7.26 -9.73 -45.62
CA VAL A 58 -6.76 -11.10 -45.78
C VAL A 58 -6.64 -11.45 -47.30
N SER A 59 -7.65 -11.12 -48.08
CA SER A 59 -7.61 -11.34 -49.54
C SER A 59 -6.48 -10.57 -50.21
N ARG A 60 -6.27 -9.31 -49.82
CA ARG A 60 -5.20 -8.47 -50.39
C ARG A 60 -3.81 -8.93 -49.97
N LEU A 61 -3.62 -9.33 -48.70
CA LEU A 61 -2.38 -9.93 -48.21
C LEU A 61 -2.02 -11.19 -49.03
N GLY A 62 -3.01 -12.06 -49.27
CA GLY A 62 -2.82 -13.24 -50.12
C GLY A 62 -2.40 -12.87 -51.55
N ALA A 63 -3.01 -11.84 -52.16
CA ALA A 63 -2.63 -11.34 -53.47
C ALA A 63 -1.22 -10.74 -53.54
N LEU A 64 -0.72 -10.21 -52.41
CA LEU A 64 0.63 -9.69 -52.24
C LEU A 64 1.66 -10.78 -51.89
N GLY A 65 1.27 -12.06 -51.85
CA GLY A 65 2.17 -13.19 -51.63
C GLY A 65 2.36 -13.59 -50.15
N TYR A 66 1.60 -13.01 -49.20
CA TYR A 66 1.63 -13.45 -47.82
C TYR A 66 0.77 -14.72 -47.67
N ALA A 67 1.42 -15.89 -47.59
CA ALA A 67 0.74 -17.16 -47.56
C ALA A 67 0.27 -17.61 -46.17
N ASP A 68 1.02 -17.24 -45.12
CA ASP A 68 0.74 -17.63 -43.75
C ASP A 68 0.12 -16.45 -43.00
N ILE A 69 -1.22 -16.46 -42.90
CA ILE A 69 -1.98 -15.45 -42.16
C ILE A 69 -2.67 -16.14 -40.99
N GLN A 70 -2.29 -15.74 -39.78
CA GLN A 70 -2.91 -16.23 -38.55
C GLN A 70 -4.41 -15.87 -38.53
N ARG A 71 -5.23 -16.79 -38.07
CA ARG A 71 -6.69 -16.64 -38.00
C ARG A 71 -7.16 -16.95 -36.60
N SER A 72 -8.23 -16.31 -36.17
CA SER A 72 -8.97 -16.71 -34.97
C SER A 72 -9.76 -18.00 -35.25
N ASP A 73 -10.16 -18.73 -34.21
CA ASP A 73 -11.05 -19.89 -34.31
C ASP A 73 -12.47 -19.54 -34.76
N GLY A 74 -12.79 -18.25 -34.77
CA GLY A 74 -14.10 -17.72 -35.15
C GLY A 74 -14.14 -17.04 -36.52
N PRO A 75 -15.31 -16.60 -36.96
CA PRO A 75 -15.44 -15.79 -38.19
C PRO A 75 -14.73 -14.46 -38.01
N LEU A 76 -14.17 -13.95 -39.11
CA LEU A 76 -13.61 -12.60 -39.11
C LEU A 76 -14.70 -11.55 -38.80
N PRO A 77 -14.40 -10.54 -37.97
CA PRO A 77 -15.35 -9.46 -37.74
C PRO A 77 -15.66 -8.72 -39.05
N ALA A 78 -16.87 -8.23 -39.18
CA ALA A 78 -17.29 -7.49 -40.36
C ALA A 78 -16.55 -6.16 -40.51
N VAL A 79 -16.32 -5.48 -39.39
CA VAL A 79 -15.71 -4.14 -39.27
C VAL A 79 -14.80 -4.10 -38.06
N VAL A 80 -13.76 -3.30 -38.15
CA VAL A 80 -12.90 -2.92 -37.02
C VAL A 80 -12.99 -1.40 -36.87
N GLU A 81 -13.50 -0.95 -35.73
CA GLU A 81 -13.65 0.47 -35.46
C GLU A 81 -12.31 1.11 -35.02
N PRO A 82 -12.09 2.40 -35.24
CA PRO A 82 -10.89 3.09 -34.76
C PRO A 82 -10.65 2.92 -33.24
N ASP A 83 -11.77 2.88 -32.46
CA ASP A 83 -11.73 2.69 -31.01
C ASP A 83 -11.37 1.25 -30.60
N ASP A 84 -11.28 0.29 -31.53
CA ASP A 84 -10.78 -1.05 -31.28
C ASP A 84 -9.26 -1.13 -31.29
N VAL A 85 -8.57 -0.14 -31.86
CA VAL A 85 -7.11 -0.14 -31.97
C VAL A 85 -6.43 -0.30 -30.61
N PRO A 86 -6.81 0.41 -29.53
CA PRO A 86 -6.24 0.17 -28.20
C PRO A 86 -6.46 -1.24 -27.66
N LEU A 87 -7.56 -1.91 -28.06
CA LEU A 87 -7.87 -3.26 -27.64
C LEU A 87 -7.00 -4.30 -28.35
N ILE A 88 -6.61 -4.02 -29.60
CA ILE A 88 -5.79 -4.90 -30.46
C ILE A 88 -4.31 -4.74 -30.16
N THR A 89 -3.85 -3.52 -29.82
CA THR A 89 -2.46 -3.25 -29.50
C THR A 89 -2.16 -3.57 -28.05
N GLY A 90 -1.33 -4.57 -27.80
CA GLY A 90 -0.85 -4.87 -26.45
C GLY A 90 -0.11 -3.67 -25.84
N VAL A 91 -0.22 -3.51 -24.51
CA VAL A 91 0.25 -2.33 -23.76
C VAL A 91 1.71 -2.44 -23.31
N ASP A 92 2.51 -3.33 -23.90
CA ASP A 92 3.93 -3.37 -23.52
C ASP A 92 4.70 -2.18 -24.09
N ARG A 93 4.69 -1.08 -23.33
CA ARG A 93 5.38 0.17 -23.68
C ARG A 93 6.91 0.01 -23.84
N ARG A 94 7.49 -1.11 -23.37
CA ARG A 94 8.95 -1.34 -23.44
C ARG A 94 9.39 -1.81 -24.81
N PHE A 95 8.52 -2.51 -25.55
CA PHE A 95 8.86 -3.15 -26.83
C PHE A 95 8.07 -2.60 -28.03
N GLY A 96 7.31 -1.53 -27.85
CA GLY A 96 6.38 -1.03 -28.87
C GLY A 96 5.01 -1.72 -28.79
N ALA A 97 4.04 -1.17 -29.51
CA ALA A 97 2.69 -1.74 -29.57
C ALA A 97 2.73 -3.03 -30.43
N HIS A 98 2.80 -4.18 -29.79
CA HIS A 98 2.63 -5.45 -30.45
C HIS A 98 1.15 -5.85 -30.42
N PRO A 99 0.59 -6.35 -31.52
CA PRO A 99 -0.77 -6.88 -31.50
C PRO A 99 -0.91 -8.01 -30.47
N VAL A 100 -2.04 -8.02 -29.78
CA VAL A 100 -2.40 -9.13 -28.89
C VAL A 100 -2.43 -10.42 -29.72
N ASP A 101 -1.83 -11.48 -29.21
CA ASP A 101 -1.81 -12.79 -29.86
C ASP A 101 -3.18 -13.44 -29.74
N VAL A 102 -3.74 -13.90 -30.86
CA VAL A 102 -5.06 -14.54 -30.91
C VAL A 102 -5.04 -15.97 -30.35
N ASP A 103 -3.88 -16.63 -30.38
CA ASP A 103 -3.73 -18.02 -29.92
C ASP A 103 -3.60 -18.10 -28.41
N THR A 104 -3.50 -16.96 -27.72
CA THR A 104 -3.45 -16.88 -26.27
C THR A 104 -4.72 -16.29 -25.69
N THR A 105 -5.12 -16.77 -24.51
CA THR A 105 -6.22 -16.17 -23.77
C THR A 105 -5.81 -14.77 -23.30
N VAL A 106 -6.62 -13.77 -23.61
CA VAL A 106 -6.42 -12.39 -23.18
C VAL A 106 -6.42 -12.33 -21.65
N SER A 107 -5.33 -11.84 -21.07
CA SER A 107 -5.16 -11.74 -19.61
C SER A 107 -6.02 -10.64 -19.02
N LEU A 108 -6.27 -10.72 -17.71
CA LEU A 108 -6.94 -9.63 -16.95
C LEU A 108 -6.23 -8.29 -17.17
N ARG A 109 -4.90 -8.30 -17.09
CA ARG A 109 -4.09 -7.11 -17.34
C ARG A 109 -4.41 -6.46 -18.68
N GLN A 110 -4.38 -7.24 -19.75
CA GLN A 110 -4.62 -6.73 -21.12
C GLN A 110 -6.01 -6.08 -21.24
N ILE A 111 -7.04 -6.72 -20.66
CA ILE A 111 -8.40 -6.15 -20.68
C ILE A 111 -8.44 -4.82 -19.95
N ILE A 112 -7.90 -4.76 -18.72
CA ILE A 112 -7.96 -3.53 -17.89
C ILE A 112 -7.14 -2.39 -18.51
N GLU A 113 -5.92 -2.68 -18.98
CA GLU A 113 -5.09 -1.67 -19.63
C GLU A 113 -5.70 -1.19 -20.95
N SER A 114 -6.24 -2.10 -21.76
CA SER A 114 -6.91 -1.75 -23.01
C SER A 114 -8.21 -0.97 -22.76
N ALA A 115 -8.99 -1.35 -21.76
CA ALA A 115 -10.19 -0.62 -21.36
C ALA A 115 -9.86 0.83 -20.93
N ALA A 116 -8.79 1.00 -20.13
CA ALA A 116 -8.31 2.31 -19.72
C ALA A 116 -7.83 3.17 -20.90
N LEU A 117 -7.19 2.55 -21.93
CA LEU A 117 -6.74 3.25 -23.13
C LEU A 117 -7.90 3.62 -24.07
N ALA A 118 -8.89 2.75 -24.16
CA ALA A 118 -10.08 2.94 -24.99
C ALA A 118 -11.17 3.80 -24.30
N ASP A 119 -10.91 4.24 -23.08
CA ASP A 119 -11.87 4.95 -22.22
C ASP A 119 -13.25 4.25 -22.14
N CYS A 120 -13.23 2.94 -21.97
CA CYS A 120 -14.42 2.11 -21.87
C CYS A 120 -14.41 1.21 -20.63
N ALA A 121 -15.55 0.63 -20.28
CA ALA A 121 -15.65 -0.28 -19.15
C ALA A 121 -14.93 -1.62 -19.43
N PRO A 122 -14.39 -2.30 -18.41
CA PRO A 122 -13.75 -3.62 -18.58
C PRO A 122 -14.66 -4.65 -19.26
N ALA A 123 -15.95 -4.68 -18.93
CA ALA A 123 -16.90 -5.59 -19.56
C ALA A 123 -17.11 -5.25 -21.05
N GLU A 124 -17.12 -3.97 -21.42
CA GLU A 124 -17.19 -3.53 -22.80
C GLU A 124 -15.94 -3.92 -23.57
N ALA A 125 -14.75 -3.66 -23.03
CA ALA A 125 -13.50 -4.09 -23.64
C ALA A 125 -13.48 -5.60 -23.90
N ALA A 126 -13.88 -6.41 -22.92
CA ALA A 126 -13.95 -7.86 -23.04
C ALA A 126 -14.95 -8.31 -24.15
N ARG A 127 -16.15 -7.70 -24.21
CA ARG A 127 -17.14 -7.98 -25.26
C ARG A 127 -16.59 -7.64 -26.64
N ARG A 128 -15.96 -6.46 -26.78
CA ARG A 128 -15.37 -6.03 -28.06
C ARG A 128 -14.21 -6.92 -28.48
N MET A 129 -13.30 -7.28 -27.55
CA MET A 129 -12.21 -8.22 -27.86
C MET A 129 -12.75 -9.59 -28.29
N THR A 130 -13.81 -10.10 -27.66
CA THR A 130 -14.48 -11.32 -28.06
C THR A 130 -15.08 -11.18 -29.46
N ALA A 131 -15.76 -10.07 -29.76
CA ALA A 131 -16.32 -9.79 -31.09
C ALA A 131 -15.22 -9.66 -32.18
N LEU A 132 -14.02 -9.22 -31.78
CA LEU A 132 -12.85 -9.17 -32.64
C LEU A 132 -12.17 -10.54 -32.81
N GLY A 133 -12.67 -11.62 -32.22
CA GLY A 133 -12.17 -12.98 -32.37
C GLY A 133 -11.12 -13.42 -31.33
N TYR A 134 -10.86 -12.63 -30.32
CA TYR A 134 -9.95 -13.01 -29.23
C TYR A 134 -10.64 -13.92 -28.19
N GLN A 135 -9.88 -14.85 -27.65
CA GLN A 135 -10.32 -15.64 -26.51
C GLN A 135 -10.12 -14.85 -25.22
N VAL A 136 -11.23 -14.50 -24.55
CA VAL A 136 -11.21 -13.73 -23.32
C VAL A 136 -11.52 -14.65 -22.14
N GLY A 137 -10.56 -14.84 -21.24
CA GLY A 137 -10.74 -15.56 -19.99
C GLY A 137 -11.43 -14.66 -18.95
N THR A 138 -12.76 -14.71 -18.88
CA THR A 138 -13.52 -13.85 -17.95
C THR A 138 -13.68 -14.44 -16.54
N GLY A 139 -13.08 -15.58 -16.25
CA GLY A 139 -13.32 -16.26 -14.96
C GLY A 139 -14.81 -16.60 -14.76
N ALA A 140 -15.18 -16.87 -13.52
CA ALA A 140 -16.56 -17.26 -13.17
C ALA A 140 -17.52 -16.07 -12.98
N ARG A 141 -17.05 -14.82 -13.03
CA ARG A 141 -17.85 -13.61 -12.80
C ARG A 141 -17.77 -12.63 -13.97
N PRO A 142 -18.87 -11.94 -14.31
CA PRO A 142 -18.83 -10.87 -15.29
C PRO A 142 -17.98 -9.71 -14.80
N LEU A 143 -17.26 -9.08 -15.73
CA LEU A 143 -16.49 -7.87 -15.47
C LEU A 143 -17.41 -6.67 -15.19
N PRO A 144 -16.89 -5.63 -14.49
CA PRO A 144 -17.67 -4.43 -14.22
C PRO A 144 -18.09 -3.68 -15.49
N GLU A 145 -19.33 -3.24 -15.52
CA GLU A 145 -19.90 -2.40 -16.59
C GLU A 145 -19.50 -0.91 -16.49
N THR A 146 -18.78 -0.51 -15.44
CA THR A 146 -18.33 0.86 -15.25
C THR A 146 -16.82 0.96 -15.39
N ALA A 147 -16.37 1.97 -16.15
CA ALA A 147 -14.94 2.28 -16.25
C ALA A 147 -14.40 2.83 -14.93
N ASN A 148 -13.18 2.43 -14.58
CA ASN A 148 -12.42 3.03 -13.50
C ASN A 148 -10.94 3.06 -13.90
N SER A 149 -10.42 4.26 -14.18
CA SER A 149 -9.02 4.47 -14.57
C SER A 149 -8.00 3.98 -13.52
N ARG A 150 -8.46 3.72 -12.29
CA ARG A 150 -7.64 3.21 -11.19
C ARG A 150 -7.50 1.68 -11.20
N ASP A 151 -8.28 0.97 -12.00
CA ASP A 151 -8.24 -0.50 -12.04
C ASP A 151 -6.86 -1.05 -12.39
N VAL A 152 -6.10 -0.36 -13.25
CA VAL A 152 -4.71 -0.71 -13.57
C VAL A 152 -3.82 -0.74 -12.33
N VAL A 153 -4.02 0.19 -11.40
CA VAL A 153 -3.25 0.24 -10.15
C VAL A 153 -3.65 -0.90 -9.23
N LEU A 154 -4.96 -1.19 -9.13
CA LEU A 154 -5.50 -2.26 -8.27
C LEU A 154 -4.93 -3.63 -8.60
N ILE A 155 -4.78 -3.96 -9.90
CA ILE A 155 -4.31 -5.29 -10.35
C ILE A 155 -2.79 -5.43 -10.42
N ARG A 156 -2.02 -4.40 -10.12
CA ARG A 156 -0.55 -4.44 -10.16
C ARG A 156 0.00 -5.00 -8.84
N LYS A 157 0.61 -6.19 -8.85
CA LYS A 157 1.17 -6.88 -7.66
C LYS A 157 2.31 -6.10 -7.01
N ASP A 158 3.17 -5.48 -7.81
CA ASP A 158 4.35 -4.75 -7.33
C ASP A 158 4.84 -3.69 -8.34
N ARG A 159 5.80 -2.87 -7.90
CA ARG A 159 6.43 -1.84 -8.75
C ARG A 159 7.35 -2.43 -9.83
N ARG A 160 7.68 -3.73 -9.78
CA ARG A 160 8.57 -4.41 -10.72
C ARG A 160 7.84 -4.99 -11.91
N GLY A 161 6.49 -4.90 -11.93
CA GLY A 161 5.66 -5.27 -13.08
C GLY A 161 4.97 -6.62 -12.95
N GLY A 162 4.85 -7.17 -11.74
CA GLY A 162 3.96 -8.29 -11.48
C GLY A 162 2.48 -7.86 -11.54
N TRP A 163 1.63 -8.75 -12.06
CA TRP A 163 0.19 -8.51 -12.22
C TRP A 163 -0.60 -9.65 -11.63
N PHE A 164 -1.79 -9.32 -11.11
CA PHE A 164 -2.77 -10.33 -10.73
C PHE A 164 -3.47 -10.88 -11.97
N GLU A 165 -3.67 -12.18 -11.98
CA GLU A 165 -4.41 -12.90 -13.01
C GLU A 165 -5.77 -13.35 -12.48
N TRP A 166 -6.61 -13.86 -13.39
CA TRP A 166 -7.94 -14.35 -13.05
C TRP A 166 -7.92 -15.35 -11.90
N GLY A 167 -8.72 -15.07 -10.86
CA GLY A 167 -8.86 -15.94 -9.71
C GLY A 167 -7.68 -15.95 -8.74
N ASP A 168 -6.68 -15.11 -8.93
CA ASP A 168 -5.62 -14.90 -7.93
C ASP A 168 -6.21 -14.41 -6.61
N GLU A 169 -5.59 -14.82 -5.52
CA GLU A 169 -5.91 -14.32 -4.19
C GLU A 169 -5.06 -13.10 -3.87
N VAL A 170 -5.74 -12.03 -3.48
CA VAL A 170 -5.12 -10.74 -3.14
C VAL A 170 -5.00 -10.62 -1.63
N ALA A 171 -3.77 -10.53 -1.12
CA ALA A 171 -3.53 -10.34 0.30
C ALA A 171 -4.07 -8.97 0.79
N THR A 172 -4.55 -8.91 2.04
CA THR A 172 -5.06 -7.67 2.66
C THR A 172 -4.03 -6.53 2.61
N GLY A 173 -2.74 -6.85 2.79
CA GLY A 173 -1.67 -5.86 2.68
C GLY A 173 -1.66 -5.13 1.34
N HIS A 174 -1.92 -5.83 0.24
CA HIS A 174 -2.06 -5.19 -1.07
C HIS A 174 -3.28 -4.28 -1.14
N VAL A 175 -4.43 -4.72 -0.62
CA VAL A 175 -5.65 -3.89 -0.57
C VAL A 175 -5.40 -2.57 0.16
N LEU A 176 -4.67 -2.61 1.29
CA LEU A 176 -4.32 -1.41 2.05
C LEU A 176 -3.33 -0.50 1.31
N GLU A 177 -2.31 -1.08 0.67
CA GLU A 177 -1.33 -0.33 -0.12
C GLU A 177 -1.99 0.41 -1.29
N VAL A 178 -2.85 -0.27 -2.06
CA VAL A 178 -3.53 0.37 -3.20
C VAL A 178 -4.61 1.35 -2.74
N ALA A 179 -5.29 1.10 -1.63
CA ALA A 179 -6.23 2.06 -1.04
C ALA A 179 -5.52 3.37 -0.67
N GLN A 180 -4.33 3.28 -0.10
CA GLN A 180 -3.48 4.44 0.21
C GLN A 180 -2.99 5.13 -1.06
N GLU A 181 -2.44 4.39 -2.05
CA GLU A 181 -1.95 4.94 -3.32
C GLU A 181 -3.06 5.68 -4.08
N LEU A 182 -4.27 5.12 -4.06
CA LEU A 182 -5.44 5.67 -4.77
C LEU A 182 -6.24 6.68 -3.93
N SER A 183 -5.88 6.90 -2.68
CA SER A 183 -6.65 7.74 -1.74
C SER A 183 -8.13 7.34 -1.70
N CYS A 184 -8.42 6.04 -1.60
CA CYS A 184 -9.77 5.50 -1.48
C CYS A 184 -9.88 4.61 -0.23
N SER A 185 -11.11 4.19 0.13
CA SER A 185 -11.29 3.27 1.25
C SER A 185 -10.81 1.85 0.91
N PRO A 186 -10.25 1.09 1.87
CA PRO A 186 -9.92 -0.32 1.67
C PRO A 186 -11.10 -1.16 1.22
N ARG A 187 -12.30 -0.83 1.70
CA ARG A 187 -13.53 -1.49 1.27
C ARG A 187 -13.79 -1.29 -0.22
N PHE A 188 -13.68 -0.05 -0.72
CA PHE A 188 -13.83 0.23 -2.15
C PHE A 188 -12.81 -0.55 -2.99
N ALA A 189 -11.52 -0.54 -2.58
CA ALA A 189 -10.47 -1.29 -3.25
C ALA A 189 -10.77 -2.80 -3.26
N ALA A 190 -11.20 -3.36 -2.13
CA ALA A 190 -11.55 -4.77 -1.97
C ALA A 190 -12.76 -5.17 -2.84
N GLU A 191 -13.85 -4.42 -2.79
CA GLU A 191 -15.05 -4.66 -3.59
C GLU A 191 -14.74 -4.57 -5.09
N ARG A 192 -13.89 -3.62 -5.49
CA ARG A 192 -13.48 -3.47 -6.89
C ARG A 192 -12.59 -4.61 -7.37
N LEU A 193 -11.64 -5.08 -6.56
CA LEU A 193 -10.82 -6.26 -6.87
C LEU A 193 -11.68 -7.52 -7.05
N ILE A 194 -12.67 -7.72 -6.18
CA ILE A 194 -13.64 -8.82 -6.32
C ILE A 194 -14.44 -8.69 -7.62
N ALA A 195 -14.91 -7.48 -7.95
CA ALA A 195 -15.64 -7.22 -9.20
C ALA A 195 -14.76 -7.50 -10.43
N LEU A 196 -13.45 -7.29 -10.35
CA LEU A 196 -12.47 -7.62 -11.39
C LEU A 196 -12.14 -9.12 -11.48
N GLY A 197 -12.80 -9.98 -10.67
CA GLY A 197 -12.63 -11.43 -10.74
C GLY A 197 -11.52 -11.99 -9.86
N LEU A 198 -10.93 -11.19 -9.00
CA LEU A 198 -9.93 -11.61 -8.02
C LEU A 198 -10.60 -12.14 -6.75
N ARG A 199 -9.85 -12.86 -5.93
CA ARG A 199 -10.34 -13.40 -4.66
C ARG A 199 -9.65 -12.70 -3.50
N LEU A 200 -10.39 -12.49 -2.43
CA LEU A 200 -9.85 -12.03 -1.15
C LEU A 200 -9.97 -13.16 -0.11
N PRO A 201 -9.05 -13.24 0.85
CA PRO A 201 -9.12 -14.21 1.94
C PRO A 201 -10.26 -13.90 2.94
N TYR A 202 -10.96 -12.78 2.76
CA TYR A 202 -12.06 -12.32 3.62
C TYR A 202 -13.19 -11.69 2.80
N THR A 203 -14.36 -11.55 3.42
CA THR A 203 -15.48 -10.77 2.86
C THR A 203 -15.43 -9.35 3.43
N PRO A 204 -15.38 -8.29 2.61
CA PRO A 204 -15.37 -6.91 3.11
C PRO A 204 -16.64 -6.56 3.91
N GLU A 205 -16.46 -5.97 5.09
CA GLU A 205 -17.52 -5.51 5.97
C GLU A 205 -17.49 -3.98 6.15
N PRO A 206 -18.65 -3.32 6.38
CA PRO A 206 -18.69 -1.87 6.59
C PRO A 206 -17.83 -1.37 7.76
N GLY A 207 -17.65 -2.20 8.78
CA GLY A 207 -16.84 -1.89 9.96
C GLY A 207 -15.33 -1.95 9.73
N ASP A 208 -14.88 -2.59 8.65
CA ASP A 208 -13.45 -2.78 8.37
C ASP A 208 -12.72 -1.46 8.15
N GLU A 209 -13.41 -0.51 7.52
CA GLU A 209 -12.84 0.80 7.25
C GLU A 209 -12.43 1.53 8.54
N ARG A 210 -13.29 1.51 9.57
CA ARG A 210 -12.97 2.13 10.86
C ARG A 210 -11.91 1.35 11.63
N LEU A 211 -11.93 0.03 11.55
CA LEU A 211 -10.96 -0.84 12.20
C LEU A 211 -9.56 -0.70 11.60
N LEU A 212 -9.46 -0.52 10.29
CA LEU A 212 -8.19 -0.38 9.57
C LEU A 212 -7.70 1.08 9.49
N ASN A 213 -8.59 2.06 9.71
CA ASN A 213 -8.22 3.47 9.65
C ASN A 213 -7.61 3.94 10.98
N TYR A 214 -6.30 4.18 10.94
CA TYR A 214 -5.51 4.72 12.04
C TYR A 214 -5.37 6.24 11.96
N ALA A 215 -6.34 6.93 11.39
CA ALA A 215 -6.31 8.36 11.06
C ALA A 215 -6.22 9.30 12.27
N ASP A 216 -6.44 8.79 13.49
CA ASP A 216 -6.36 9.58 14.71
C ASP A 216 -4.91 9.89 15.15
N THR A 217 -3.91 9.49 14.35
CA THR A 217 -2.51 9.84 14.59
C THR A 217 -2.04 10.96 13.66
N PRO A 218 -1.11 11.83 14.08
CA PRO A 218 -0.46 12.76 13.16
C PRO A 218 0.20 12.01 12.00
N GLY A 219 -0.27 12.24 10.78
CA GLY A 219 0.14 11.48 9.60
C GLY A 219 -0.72 10.26 9.31
N GLY A 220 -1.91 10.19 9.91
CA GLY A 220 -2.87 9.11 9.88
C GLY A 220 -3.12 8.48 8.52
N GLY A 221 -3.38 7.20 8.56
CA GLY A 221 -3.60 6.36 7.39
C GLY A 221 -4.05 4.97 7.81
N TRP A 222 -4.08 4.08 6.84
CA TRP A 222 -4.46 2.70 7.08
C TRP A 222 -3.38 1.95 7.85
N ILE A 223 -3.79 0.98 8.69
CA ILE A 223 -2.86 0.05 9.33
C ILE A 223 -2.11 -0.68 8.21
N GLY A 224 -0.80 -0.43 8.10
CA GLY A 224 0.02 -1.04 7.05
C GLY A 224 0.17 -2.55 7.23
N ARG A 225 0.59 -3.24 6.18
CA ARG A 225 0.81 -4.70 6.14
C ARG A 225 1.62 -5.25 7.34
N TRP A 226 2.51 -4.46 7.89
CA TRP A 226 3.38 -4.84 9.00
C TRP A 226 3.05 -4.10 10.29
N GLY A 227 1.99 -3.28 10.26
CA GLY A 227 1.54 -2.55 11.42
C GLY A 227 0.61 -3.40 12.28
N SER A 228 0.76 -3.27 13.60
CA SER A 228 -0.25 -3.76 14.54
C SER A 228 -1.08 -2.60 15.05
N ALA A 229 -2.38 -2.81 15.21
CA ALA A 229 -3.24 -1.81 15.82
C ALA A 229 -2.84 -1.61 17.29
N PRO A 230 -2.67 -0.37 17.77
CA PRO A 230 -2.48 -0.13 19.20
C PRO A 230 -3.70 -0.55 20.01
N VAL A 231 -3.50 -0.94 21.26
CA VAL A 231 -4.61 -1.29 22.18
C VAL A 231 -5.62 -0.14 22.26
N ALA A 232 -5.15 1.11 22.37
CA ALA A 232 -6.02 2.30 22.40
C ALA A 232 -6.95 2.41 21.19
N HIS A 233 -6.47 2.05 20.00
CA HIS A 233 -7.30 2.04 18.79
C HIS A 233 -8.42 0.99 18.89
N ILE A 234 -8.10 -0.22 19.35
CA ILE A 234 -9.12 -1.28 19.54
C ILE A 234 -10.17 -0.85 20.56
N LEU A 235 -9.76 -0.27 21.68
CA LEU A 235 -10.68 0.26 22.70
C LEU A 235 -11.58 1.35 22.11
N THR A 236 -11.02 2.24 21.29
CA THR A 236 -11.77 3.32 20.65
C THR A 236 -12.80 2.76 19.67
N VAL A 237 -12.40 1.85 18.77
CA VAL A 237 -13.30 1.23 17.78
C VAL A 237 -14.40 0.43 18.50
N ALA A 238 -14.07 -0.31 19.57
CA ALA A 238 -15.05 -1.04 20.38
C ALA A 238 -16.12 -0.09 20.96
N ARG A 239 -15.68 1.02 21.53
CA ARG A 239 -16.58 2.04 22.10
C ARG A 239 -17.49 2.68 21.05
N GLU A 240 -16.95 2.97 19.85
CA GLU A 240 -17.69 3.61 18.77
C GLU A 240 -18.67 2.67 18.06
N THR A 241 -18.30 1.41 17.91
CA THR A 241 -19.09 0.43 17.14
C THR A 241 -19.98 -0.45 18.01
N GLY A 242 -19.75 -0.47 19.33
CA GLY A 242 -20.41 -1.37 20.24
C GLY A 242 -20.01 -2.86 20.09
N ARG A 243 -18.98 -3.16 19.29
CA ARG A 243 -18.46 -4.52 19.09
C ARG A 243 -17.56 -4.92 20.28
N SER A 244 -17.53 -6.22 20.58
CA SER A 244 -16.62 -6.73 21.58
C SER A 244 -15.17 -6.65 21.12
N HIS A 245 -14.24 -6.53 22.07
CA HIS A 245 -12.81 -6.55 21.76
C HIS A 245 -12.38 -7.86 21.08
N ALA A 246 -12.95 -8.97 21.52
CA ALA A 246 -12.69 -10.29 20.96
C ALA A 246 -13.10 -10.37 19.48
N ASP A 247 -14.27 -9.83 19.12
CA ASP A 247 -14.73 -9.77 17.72
C ASP A 247 -13.82 -8.89 16.85
N LEU A 248 -13.40 -7.74 17.38
CA LEU A 248 -12.49 -6.85 16.65
C LEU A 248 -11.11 -7.48 16.44
N LEU A 249 -10.58 -8.18 17.45
CA LEU A 249 -9.31 -8.89 17.34
C LEU A 249 -9.40 -10.09 16.38
N ALA A 250 -10.53 -10.83 16.41
CA ALA A 250 -10.79 -11.89 15.43
C ALA A 250 -10.85 -11.32 14.01
N ARG A 251 -11.56 -10.19 13.85
CA ARG A 251 -11.66 -9.52 12.55
C ARG A 251 -10.32 -9.01 12.02
N LEU A 252 -9.45 -8.45 12.86
CA LEU A 252 -8.10 -8.04 12.47
C LEU A 252 -7.28 -9.24 11.93
N ARG A 253 -7.40 -10.42 12.58
CA ARG A 253 -6.71 -11.62 12.10
C ARG A 253 -7.26 -12.10 10.75
N GLU A 254 -8.57 -12.08 10.54
CA GLU A 254 -9.19 -12.37 9.23
C GLU A 254 -8.68 -11.40 8.15
N LEU A 255 -8.55 -10.12 8.49
CA LEU A 255 -8.00 -9.10 7.62
C LEU A 255 -6.48 -9.24 7.40
N GLY A 256 -5.82 -10.21 8.01
CA GLY A 256 -4.38 -10.44 7.87
C GLY A 256 -3.50 -9.38 8.52
N THR A 257 -4.07 -8.53 9.38
CA THR A 257 -3.31 -7.57 10.18
C THR A 257 -2.89 -8.20 11.51
N GLN A 258 -1.79 -7.70 12.07
CA GLN A 258 -1.36 -8.21 13.38
C GLN A 258 -2.21 -7.57 14.49
N PRO A 259 -2.77 -8.36 15.41
CA PRO A 259 -3.37 -7.82 16.61
C PRO A 259 -2.31 -7.10 17.46
N PRO A 260 -2.72 -6.23 18.38
CA PRO A 260 -1.80 -5.59 19.31
C PRO A 260 -1.03 -6.64 20.15
N ASP A 261 0.26 -6.40 20.45
CA ASP A 261 1.06 -7.32 21.27
C ASP A 261 0.65 -7.28 22.75
N GLY A 262 -0.22 -6.35 23.15
CA GLY A 262 -0.71 -6.22 24.51
C GLY A 262 -2.03 -6.95 24.75
N ASN A 263 -2.32 -7.21 25.99
CA ASN A 263 -3.64 -7.69 26.40
C ASN A 263 -4.66 -6.55 26.26
N VAL A 264 -5.58 -6.72 25.31
CA VAL A 264 -6.76 -5.85 25.28
C VAL A 264 -7.67 -6.27 26.42
N PRO A 265 -7.96 -5.41 27.40
CA PRO A 265 -8.76 -5.78 28.55
C PRO A 265 -10.22 -6.06 28.13
N ASP A 266 -10.85 -7.05 28.71
CA ASP A 266 -12.27 -7.36 28.44
C ASP A 266 -13.17 -6.18 28.78
N THR A 267 -12.80 -5.43 29.84
CA THR A 267 -13.49 -4.22 30.26
C THR A 267 -12.47 -3.08 30.37
N PRO A 268 -12.53 -2.04 29.52
CA PRO A 268 -11.66 -0.90 29.64
C PRO A 268 -12.02 -0.09 30.90
N GLU A 269 -10.99 0.37 31.61
CA GLU A 269 -11.15 1.38 32.67
C GLU A 269 -11.29 2.77 32.02
N ALA A 270 -12.00 3.68 32.68
CA ALA A 270 -12.14 5.05 32.17
C ALA A 270 -10.79 5.73 31.98
N ASP A 271 -9.83 5.43 32.85
CA ASP A 271 -8.47 5.98 32.81
C ASP A 271 -7.61 5.42 31.68
N ASP A 272 -7.95 4.26 31.09
CA ASP A 272 -7.15 3.64 30.03
C ASP A 272 -6.96 4.59 28.85
N PHE A 273 -8.00 5.32 28.46
CA PHE A 273 -7.90 6.29 27.37
C PHE A 273 -6.98 7.46 27.74
N VAL A 274 -7.04 7.91 29.01
CA VAL A 274 -6.19 9.00 29.50
C VAL A 274 -4.72 8.57 29.51
N ILE A 275 -4.41 7.41 30.11
CA ILE A 275 -3.03 6.96 30.23
C ILE A 275 -2.40 6.51 28.92
N LEU A 276 -3.21 6.11 27.92
CA LEU A 276 -2.76 5.75 26.58
C LEU A 276 -2.63 6.96 25.64
N SER A 277 -3.18 8.11 25.98
CA SER A 277 -3.04 9.36 25.22
C SER A 277 -1.70 10.04 25.50
N GLU A 278 -0.99 10.47 24.45
CA GLU A 278 0.28 11.23 24.63
C GLU A 278 0.07 12.51 25.43
N ASN A 279 -1.09 13.14 25.27
CA ASN A 279 -1.44 14.41 25.93
C ASN A 279 -2.23 14.21 27.25
N LEU A 280 -2.53 12.97 27.61
CA LEU A 280 -3.33 12.62 28.80
C LEU A 280 -4.75 13.23 28.81
N ASP A 281 -5.31 13.47 27.64
CA ASP A 281 -6.64 14.05 27.44
C ASP A 281 -7.69 13.00 27.02
N GLY A 282 -7.30 11.73 26.96
CA GLY A 282 -8.15 10.62 26.55
C GLY A 282 -8.44 10.57 25.05
N ARG A 283 -7.65 11.27 24.23
CA ARG A 283 -7.77 11.36 22.78
C ARG A 283 -6.45 11.04 22.10
N ALA A 284 -6.51 10.83 20.79
CA ALA A 284 -5.29 10.75 19.96
C ALA A 284 -4.51 12.09 19.99
N PRO A 285 -3.18 12.05 19.83
CA PRO A 285 -2.39 10.87 19.49
C PRO A 285 -2.21 9.90 20.65
N TRP A 286 -2.20 8.61 20.31
CA TRP A 286 -1.96 7.55 21.28
C TRP A 286 -0.47 7.29 21.45
N LEU A 287 -0.09 6.81 22.64
CA LEU A 287 1.28 6.41 22.92
C LEU A 287 1.78 5.44 21.84
N PRO A 288 2.92 5.71 21.23
CA PRO A 288 3.48 4.84 20.22
C PRO A 288 3.82 3.49 20.85
N LYS A 289 3.44 2.42 20.15
CA LYS A 289 3.82 1.07 20.50
C LYS A 289 5.30 0.87 20.23
N ASN A 290 6.00 0.19 21.15
CA ASN A 290 7.37 -0.24 20.93
C ASN A 290 8.34 0.86 20.46
N THR A 291 8.42 1.94 21.16
CA THR A 291 9.60 2.77 21.05
C THR A 291 10.77 1.97 21.63
N VAL A 292 11.89 1.94 20.93
CA VAL A 292 13.16 1.34 21.39
C VAL A 292 13.55 1.85 22.79
N VAL A 293 12.92 2.92 23.25
CA VAL A 293 13.17 3.67 24.48
C VAL A 293 12.21 3.32 25.63
N GLY A 294 11.16 2.54 25.37
CA GLY A 294 10.14 2.25 26.40
C GLY A 294 9.32 3.47 26.82
N LEU A 295 8.43 3.28 27.79
CA LEU A 295 7.65 4.35 28.41
C LEU A 295 8.55 5.23 29.27
N GLN A 296 8.44 6.53 29.06
CA GLN A 296 9.18 7.51 29.86
C GLN A 296 8.56 7.66 31.24
N VAL A 297 9.39 7.70 32.29
CA VAL A 297 8.97 7.97 33.68
C VAL A 297 8.12 9.23 33.74
N ARG A 298 8.44 10.28 32.98
CA ARG A 298 7.67 11.53 32.90
C ARG A 298 6.19 11.29 32.54
N HIS A 299 5.91 10.45 31.57
CA HIS A 299 4.51 10.15 31.19
C HIS A 299 3.76 9.47 32.32
N ILE A 300 4.41 8.50 33.00
CA ILE A 300 3.84 7.78 34.12
C ILE A 300 3.51 8.74 35.28
N LEU A 301 4.43 9.66 35.64
CA LEU A 301 4.19 10.63 36.72
C LEU A 301 3.06 11.60 36.35
N ARG A 302 3.03 12.11 35.15
CA ARG A 302 1.94 12.97 34.68
C ARG A 302 0.59 12.24 34.66
N ALA A 303 0.56 10.99 34.18
CA ALA A 303 -0.65 10.17 34.17
C ALA A 303 -1.13 9.86 35.60
N ALA A 304 -0.20 9.54 36.52
CA ALA A 304 -0.51 9.33 37.93
C ALA A 304 -1.15 10.56 38.56
N ARG A 305 -0.66 11.75 38.25
CA ARG A 305 -1.22 13.01 38.74
C ARG A 305 -2.61 13.30 38.18
N VAL A 306 -2.79 13.14 36.89
CA VAL A 306 -4.09 13.40 36.22
C VAL A 306 -5.17 12.44 36.71
N THR A 307 -4.82 11.15 36.89
CA THR A 307 -5.78 10.12 37.30
C THR A 307 -5.92 9.98 38.84
N GLY A 308 -5.04 10.59 39.62
CA GLY A 308 -5.00 10.42 41.10
C GLY A 308 -4.50 9.03 41.53
N ARG A 309 -3.93 8.22 40.64
CA ARG A 309 -3.40 6.88 40.92
C ARG A 309 -1.90 6.96 41.30
N SER A 310 -1.39 5.91 41.94
CA SER A 310 0.05 5.84 42.17
C SER A 310 0.84 5.58 40.91
N PRO A 311 2.09 6.09 40.78
CA PRO A 311 2.95 5.79 39.62
C PRO A 311 3.10 4.30 39.35
N ALA A 312 3.24 3.47 40.38
CA ALA A 312 3.32 2.02 40.25
C ALA A 312 2.03 1.40 39.65
N SER A 313 0.86 1.92 40.06
CA SER A 313 -0.43 1.46 39.50
C SER A 313 -0.56 1.82 38.01
N ILE A 314 -0.15 3.03 37.62
CA ILE A 314 -0.15 3.46 36.22
C ILE A 314 0.79 2.60 35.39
N ALA A 315 2.04 2.38 35.87
CA ALA A 315 3.01 1.54 35.18
C ALA A 315 2.52 0.11 34.98
N GLY A 316 1.96 -0.49 36.06
CA GLY A 316 1.37 -1.83 35.98
C GLY A 316 0.22 -1.91 34.96
N ARG A 317 -0.65 -0.90 34.90
CA ARG A 317 -1.75 -0.87 33.92
C ARG A 317 -1.23 -0.69 32.48
N LEU A 318 -0.28 0.22 32.26
CA LEU A 318 0.33 0.43 30.94
C LEU A 318 1.06 -0.84 30.47
N THR A 319 1.74 -1.57 31.37
CA THR A 319 2.36 -2.86 31.06
C THR A 319 1.29 -3.90 30.69
N ALA A 320 0.19 -3.96 31.41
CA ALA A 320 -0.93 -4.84 31.07
C ALA A 320 -1.55 -4.50 29.71
N LEU A 321 -1.50 -3.23 29.30
CA LEU A 321 -1.95 -2.74 27.99
C LEU A 321 -0.88 -2.89 26.90
N GLY A 322 0.24 -3.57 27.17
CA GLY A 322 1.26 -3.93 26.19
C GLY A 322 2.33 -2.87 25.96
N HIS A 323 2.44 -1.90 26.85
CA HIS A 323 3.54 -0.95 26.81
C HIS A 323 4.70 -1.43 27.67
N TRP A 324 5.89 -1.31 27.14
CA TRP A 324 7.09 -1.70 27.86
C TRP A 324 7.60 -0.53 28.70
N LEU A 325 7.89 -0.80 29.98
CA LEU A 325 8.58 0.12 30.88
C LEU A 325 10.07 -0.18 30.86
N HIS A 326 10.88 0.86 30.82
CA HIS A 326 12.33 0.70 30.84
C HIS A 326 12.81 0.01 32.13
N ASP A 327 13.70 -1.00 32.01
CA ASP A 327 14.15 -1.83 33.12
C ASP A 327 14.82 -1.05 34.27
N ASN A 328 15.42 0.08 33.94
CA ASN A 328 16.07 0.97 34.91
C ASN A 328 15.14 2.01 35.53
N ALA A 329 13.86 2.09 35.09
CA ALA A 329 12.94 3.07 35.63
C ALA A 329 12.65 2.80 37.11
N ASN A 330 13.00 3.74 37.96
CA ASN A 330 12.68 3.67 39.38
C ASN A 330 11.58 4.69 39.70
N LEU A 331 10.37 4.18 39.93
CA LEU A 331 9.19 5.01 40.13
C LEU A 331 9.07 5.45 41.59
N PRO A 332 8.89 6.76 41.88
CA PRO A 332 8.61 7.23 43.23
C PRO A 332 7.23 6.76 43.68
N ALA A 333 7.02 6.72 44.99
CA ALA A 333 5.74 6.32 45.59
C ALA A 333 4.58 7.25 45.19
N THR A 334 4.87 8.53 45.01
CA THR A 334 3.92 9.58 44.64
C THR A 334 4.45 10.43 43.50
N ALA A 335 3.54 10.95 42.65
CA ALA A 335 3.89 11.87 41.60
C ALA A 335 4.07 13.30 42.16
N ASP A 336 5.32 13.75 42.28
CA ASP A 336 5.65 15.11 42.71
C ASP A 336 5.71 16.06 41.49
N GLU A 337 5.13 17.27 41.67
CA GLU A 337 5.20 18.36 40.68
C GLU A 337 6.63 18.72 40.31
N ALA A 338 7.48 18.73 41.32
CA ALA A 338 8.88 19.08 41.16
C ALA A 338 9.66 18.05 40.32
N ASP A 339 9.27 16.76 40.37
CA ASP A 339 9.82 15.73 39.53
C ASP A 339 9.32 15.84 38.08
N ILE A 340 8.02 16.13 37.93
CA ILE A 340 7.43 16.36 36.60
C ILE A 340 8.10 17.56 35.94
N ALA A 341 8.23 18.68 36.65
CA ALA A 341 8.90 19.87 36.15
C ALA A 341 10.38 19.61 35.79
N LEU A 342 11.08 18.81 36.60
CA LEU A 342 12.45 18.40 36.30
C LEU A 342 12.53 17.58 35.01
N LEU A 343 11.69 16.56 34.86
CA LEU A 343 11.68 15.69 33.69
C LEU A 343 11.21 16.42 32.41
N ASP A 344 10.46 17.51 32.54
CA ASP A 344 10.09 18.34 31.39
C ASP A 344 11.27 19.14 30.81
N THR A 345 12.30 19.37 31.61
CA THR A 345 13.51 20.06 31.16
C THR A 345 14.53 19.13 30.51
N VAL A 346 14.41 17.80 30.72
CA VAL A 346 15.32 16.81 30.16
C VAL A 346 14.89 16.53 28.71
N THR A 347 15.76 16.89 27.76
CA THR A 347 15.53 16.56 26.34
C THR A 347 15.58 15.05 26.15
N ARG A 348 14.69 14.51 25.29
CA ARG A 348 14.64 13.09 24.93
C ARG A 348 16.03 12.62 24.47
N SER A 349 16.74 11.86 25.28
CA SER A 349 17.90 11.11 24.86
C SER A 349 17.44 9.72 24.44
N TYR A 350 17.94 9.23 23.32
CA TYR A 350 17.63 7.88 22.81
C TYR A 350 18.20 6.75 23.69
N LEU A 351 19.10 7.08 24.56
CA LEU A 351 19.70 6.23 25.57
C LEU A 351 19.40 6.94 26.89
N ASP A 352 19.13 6.22 27.93
CA ASP A 352 18.83 6.75 29.27
C ASP A 352 19.91 7.64 29.87
N ASP A 353 20.93 7.97 29.08
CA ASP A 353 22.04 8.82 29.46
C ASP A 353 21.63 10.29 29.35
N VAL A 354 21.56 10.95 30.49
CA VAL A 354 21.31 12.38 30.55
C VAL A 354 22.65 13.11 30.42
N HIS A 355 22.83 13.84 29.32
CA HIS A 355 24.03 14.65 29.11
C HIS A 355 24.19 15.74 30.19
N LEU A 356 25.42 16.08 30.53
CA LEU A 356 25.74 17.14 31.47
C LEU A 356 25.00 18.46 31.19
N GLU A 357 24.91 18.82 29.90
CA GLU A 357 24.19 20.01 29.46
C GLU A 357 22.73 20.02 29.92
N ASN A 358 22.06 18.87 29.90
CA ASN A 358 20.69 18.72 30.36
C ASN A 358 20.60 18.89 31.90
N VAL A 359 21.57 18.37 32.66
CA VAL A 359 21.64 18.56 34.10
C VAL A 359 21.78 20.05 34.46
N LEU A 360 22.74 20.73 33.80
CA LEU A 360 22.98 22.17 34.03
C LEU A 360 21.78 23.02 33.63
N ARG A 361 21.20 22.72 32.48
CA ARG A 361 19.98 23.40 32.01
C ARG A 361 18.81 23.19 32.98
N SER A 362 18.59 21.96 33.41
CA SER A 362 17.53 21.62 34.37
C SER A 362 17.76 22.33 35.71
N ALA A 363 19.00 22.38 36.19
CA ALA A 363 19.39 23.12 37.40
C ALA A 363 19.03 24.60 37.28
N SER A 364 19.41 25.22 36.14
CA SER A 364 19.10 26.64 35.87
C SER A 364 17.59 26.90 35.80
N LEU A 365 16.83 26.03 35.12
CA LEU A 365 15.38 26.22 34.94
C LEU A 365 14.56 25.93 36.22
N THR A 366 15.01 24.99 37.05
CA THR A 366 14.31 24.61 38.30
C THR A 366 14.80 25.35 39.55
N GLY A 367 15.89 26.14 39.44
CA GLY A 367 16.52 26.82 40.58
C GLY A 367 17.21 25.85 41.56
N ARG A 368 17.45 24.61 41.19
CA ARG A 368 18.11 23.57 42.00
C ARG A 368 19.62 23.57 41.74
N SER A 369 20.38 23.02 42.67
CA SER A 369 21.79 22.78 42.39
C SER A 369 21.96 21.66 41.33
N PRO A 370 23.01 21.70 40.50
CA PRO A 370 23.30 20.60 39.56
C PRO A 370 23.46 19.25 40.27
N ALA A 371 23.99 19.24 41.48
CA ALA A 371 24.13 18.03 42.30
C ALA A 371 22.78 17.44 42.72
N ASP A 372 21.82 18.29 43.15
CA ASP A 372 20.48 17.81 43.50
C ASP A 372 19.71 17.31 42.28
N VAL A 373 19.86 17.97 41.12
CA VAL A 373 19.28 17.51 39.86
C VAL A 373 19.86 16.15 39.45
N ALA A 374 21.18 15.99 39.48
CA ALA A 374 21.86 14.75 39.16
C ALA A 374 21.42 13.62 40.09
N ALA A 375 21.45 13.85 41.41
CA ALA A 375 21.02 12.86 42.38
C ALA A 375 19.55 12.45 42.19
N ARG A 376 18.65 13.39 41.84
CA ARG A 376 17.23 13.08 41.62
C ARG A 376 17.02 12.32 40.32
N LEU A 377 17.69 12.68 39.25
CA LEU A 377 17.61 11.95 37.98
C LEU A 377 18.08 10.50 38.14
N THR A 378 19.21 10.29 38.85
CA THR A 378 19.70 8.95 39.20
C THR A 378 18.68 8.17 40.02
N ALA A 379 18.04 8.82 41.02
CA ALA A 379 17.00 8.18 41.81
C ALA A 379 15.75 7.78 41.00
N LEU A 380 15.50 8.43 39.85
CA LEU A 380 14.43 8.12 38.92
C LEU A 380 14.83 7.09 37.86
N GLY A 381 16.08 6.57 37.92
CA GLY A 381 16.57 5.53 37.01
C GLY A 381 17.31 6.02 35.78
N TYR A 382 17.53 7.34 35.65
CA TYR A 382 18.33 7.88 34.54
C TYR A 382 19.82 7.64 34.77
N ARG A 383 20.56 7.31 33.74
CA ARG A 383 22.01 7.24 33.78
C ARG A 383 22.60 8.64 33.59
N LEU A 384 23.58 8.94 34.37
CA LEU A 384 24.44 10.10 34.16
C LEU A 384 25.73 9.66 33.50
N PRO A 385 26.37 10.53 32.69
CA PRO A 385 27.67 10.24 32.09
C PRO A 385 28.69 9.83 33.14
N ASP A 386 29.55 8.88 32.79
CA ASP A 386 30.59 8.42 33.70
C ASP A 386 31.47 9.58 34.16
N GLU A 387 31.85 9.58 35.46
CA GLU A 387 32.65 10.62 36.10
C GLU A 387 33.98 10.96 35.40
N VAL A 388 34.46 10.04 34.54
CA VAL A 388 35.72 10.19 33.77
C VAL A 388 35.58 11.20 32.64
N GLU A 389 34.39 11.34 32.05
CA GLU A 389 34.18 12.28 30.95
C GLU A 389 33.92 13.74 31.42
N TYR A 390 33.50 13.92 32.67
CA TYR A 390 33.09 15.24 33.14
C TYR A 390 33.57 15.50 34.57
N PRO A 391 34.88 15.82 34.79
CA PRO A 391 35.43 16.07 36.10
C PRO A 391 34.83 17.25 36.84
N GLU A 392 34.12 18.13 36.12
CA GLU A 392 33.42 19.30 36.67
C GLU A 392 32.19 18.94 37.53
N ILE A 393 31.52 17.82 37.25
CA ILE A 393 30.40 17.31 38.10
C ILE A 393 30.96 16.84 39.45
N ARG A 394 32.14 16.27 39.47
CA ARG A 394 32.78 15.76 40.68
C ARG A 394 33.01 16.87 41.73
N GLY A 395 33.43 18.05 41.26
CA GLY A 395 33.56 19.23 42.08
C GLY A 395 32.23 19.70 42.70
N ALA A 396 31.13 19.59 41.95
CA ALA A 396 29.79 19.98 42.40
C ALA A 396 29.14 18.96 43.34
N LEU A 397 29.44 17.65 43.19
CA LEU A 397 28.93 16.56 44.03
C LEU A 397 29.71 16.38 45.35
N THR A 398 31.01 16.75 45.37
CA THR A 398 31.91 16.59 46.56
C THR A 398 32.04 17.84 47.39
N ALA A 399 31.45 18.95 46.99
CA ALA A 399 31.49 20.23 47.70
C ALA A 399 30.41 20.35 48.80
N ARG A 400 30.08 19.23 49.49
CA ARG A 400 29.27 19.22 50.73
C ARG A 400 30.07 18.68 51.89
#